data_2126d73e900053d5d3862489a63ad94a
#
_entry.id   2126d73e900053d5d3862489a63ad94a
#
_cell.length_a   1.000
_cell.length_b   1.000
_cell.length_c   1.000
_cell.angle_alpha   90.00
_cell.angle_beta   90.00
_cell.angle_gamma   90.00
#
_symmetry.space_group_name_H-M   'P 1'
#
loop_
_entity.id
_entity.type
_entity.pdbx_description
1 polymer ?
#
loop_
_entity_poly.entity_id
_entity_poly.type
_entity_poly.pdbx_seq_one_letter_code
_entity_poly.pdbx_strand_id
1 'polypeptide(L)' 'MRNYTAVVERDPTTSLYVGYVPGWPGAHTQGATLDELHANLQEVVALLLEDGEPELEGQFVGTHTVTVA' A
#
# COMPACT_ATOMS: atom_id res chain seq x y z
N MET A 1 8.47 15.20 7.88
CA MET A 1 7.60 14.42 7.01
C MET A 1 8.08 12.99 6.89
N ARG A 2 7.18 12.05 6.95
CA ARG A 2 7.53 10.63 6.79
C ARG A 2 7.04 10.13 5.44
N ASN A 3 7.81 9.25 4.84
CA ASN A 3 7.46 8.64 3.57
C ASN A 3 7.38 7.12 3.75
N TYR A 4 6.34 6.55 3.19
CA TYR A 4 6.15 5.11 3.20
C TYR A 4 5.95 4.63 1.77
N THR A 5 6.53 3.49 1.45
CA THR A 5 6.38 2.91 0.12
C THR A 5 5.14 2.03 0.11
N ALA A 6 4.25 2.29 -0.83
CA ALA A 6 3.08 1.44 -1.05
C ALA A 6 3.23 0.68 -2.36
N VAL A 7 2.79 -0.56 -2.35
CA VAL A 7 2.67 -1.36 -3.56
C VAL A 7 1.26 -1.18 -4.08
N VAL A 8 1.14 -0.96 -5.38
CA VAL A 8 -0.15 -0.70 -6.03
C VAL A 8 -0.41 -1.75 -7.09
N GLU A 9 -1.58 -2.34 -7.04
CA GLU A 9 -2.04 -3.35 -8.00
C GLU A 9 -3.42 -2.99 -8.49
N ARG A 10 -3.80 -3.52 -9.63
CA ARG A 10 -5.15 -3.37 -10.14
C ARG A 10 -5.86 -4.71 -10.06
N ASP A 11 -7.01 -4.74 -9.39
CA ASP A 11 -7.83 -5.94 -9.31
C ASP A 11 -8.54 -6.15 -10.66
N PRO A 12 -8.26 -7.24 -11.38
CA PRO A 12 -8.87 -7.45 -12.69
C PRO A 12 -10.37 -7.74 -12.62
N THR A 13 -10.86 -8.19 -11.48
CA THR A 13 -12.28 -8.50 -11.31
C THR A 13 -13.11 -7.25 -11.09
N THR A 14 -12.65 -6.35 -10.21
CA THR A 14 -13.39 -5.13 -9.86
C THR A 14 -12.93 -3.92 -10.65
N SER A 15 -11.76 -3.98 -11.28
CA SER A 15 -11.07 -2.86 -11.93
C SER A 15 -10.66 -1.76 -10.95
N LEU A 16 -10.70 -2.03 -9.66
CA LEU A 16 -10.25 -1.09 -8.65
C LEU A 16 -8.73 -1.19 -8.48
N TYR A 17 -8.12 -0.07 -8.11
CA TYR A 17 -6.72 -0.05 -7.69
C TYR A 17 -6.66 -0.38 -6.21
N VAL A 18 -5.72 -1.23 -5.84
CA VAL A 18 -5.51 -1.66 -4.46
C VAL A 18 -4.09 -1.28 -4.07
N GLY A 19 -3.94 -0.72 -2.90
CA GLY A 19 -2.62 -0.33 -2.42
C GLY A 19 -2.39 -0.78 -0.98
N TYR A 20 -1.15 -1.10 -0.66
CA TYR A 20 -0.80 -1.48 0.70
C TYR A 20 0.67 -1.15 0.98
N VAL A 21 0.98 -0.92 2.25
CA VAL A 21 2.35 -0.73 2.69
C VAL A 21 2.88 -2.07 3.17
N PRO A 22 3.90 -2.62 2.50
CA PRO A 22 4.46 -3.91 2.88
C PRO A 22 4.91 -3.94 4.34
N GLY A 23 4.53 -5.01 5.04
CA GLY A 23 4.92 -5.21 6.43
C GLY A 23 4.11 -4.43 7.46
N TRP A 24 3.13 -3.67 7.04
CA TRP A 24 2.30 -2.89 7.94
C TRP A 24 0.85 -3.37 7.87
N PRO A 25 0.43 -4.28 8.75
CA PRO A 25 -0.95 -4.76 8.78
C PRO A 25 -1.93 -3.62 8.96
N GLY A 26 -2.99 -3.63 8.19
CA GLY A 26 -3.99 -2.58 8.22
C GLY A 26 -3.73 -1.41 7.28
N ALA A 27 -2.50 -1.23 6.79
CA ALA A 27 -2.17 -0.16 5.87
C ALA A 27 -2.48 -0.56 4.44
N HIS A 28 -3.76 -0.69 4.14
CA HIS A 28 -4.23 -1.04 2.80
C HIS A 28 -5.56 -0.35 2.52
N THR A 29 -5.80 -0.09 1.25
CA THR A 29 -7.05 0.52 0.81
C THR A 29 -7.23 0.31 -0.70
N GLN A 30 -8.27 0.88 -1.26
CA GLN A 30 -8.56 0.79 -2.68
C GLN A 30 -9.15 2.11 -3.19
N GLY A 31 -9.19 2.24 -4.50
CA GLY A 31 -9.79 3.40 -5.15
C GLY A 31 -10.08 3.11 -6.61
N ALA A 32 -11.02 3.84 -7.18
CA ALA A 32 -11.40 3.69 -8.58
C ALA A 32 -10.37 4.29 -9.53
N THR A 33 -9.60 5.26 -9.05
CA THR A 33 -8.52 5.90 -9.80
C THR A 33 -7.26 5.92 -8.95
N LEU A 34 -6.12 6.17 -9.58
CA LEU A 34 -4.85 6.29 -8.84
C LEU A 34 -4.86 7.48 -7.90
N ASP A 35 -5.47 8.59 -8.30
CA ASP A 35 -5.56 9.77 -7.43
C ASP A 35 -6.41 9.47 -6.20
N GLU A 36 -7.52 8.77 -6.38
CA GLU A 36 -8.38 8.37 -5.28
C GLU A 36 -7.66 7.40 -4.35
N LEU A 37 -6.97 6.41 -4.92
CA LEU A 37 -6.18 5.46 -4.13
C LEU A 37 -5.14 6.21 -3.29
N HIS A 38 -4.43 7.17 -3.89
CA HIS A 38 -3.40 7.93 -3.20
C HIS A 38 -4.00 8.69 -2.01
N ALA A 39 -5.12 9.37 -2.22
CA ALA A 39 -5.79 10.10 -1.15
C ALA A 39 -6.24 9.16 -0.03
N ASN A 40 -6.78 8.00 -0.40
CA ASN A 40 -7.24 7.01 0.57
C ASN A 40 -6.07 6.41 1.35
N LEU A 41 -4.92 6.18 0.70
CA LEU A 41 -3.72 5.69 1.39
C LEU A 41 -3.21 6.73 2.40
N GLN A 42 -3.18 8.00 2.02
CA GLN A 42 -2.77 9.06 2.94
C GLN A 42 -3.65 9.07 4.18
N GLU A 43 -4.96 8.92 4.00
CA GLU A 43 -5.91 8.92 5.10
C GLU A 43 -5.71 7.71 6.01
N VAL A 44 -5.59 6.50 5.44
CA VAL A 44 -5.39 5.28 6.22
C VAL A 44 -4.09 5.34 7.01
N VAL A 45 -3.00 5.75 6.35
CA VAL A 45 -1.70 5.84 7.02
C VAL A 45 -1.73 6.88 8.13
N ALA A 46 -2.36 8.02 7.88
CA ALA A 46 -2.49 9.07 8.91
C ALA A 46 -3.24 8.56 10.13
N LEU A 47 -4.32 7.81 9.92
CA LEU A 47 -5.09 7.22 11.02
C LEU A 47 -4.27 6.20 11.80
N LEU A 48 -3.52 5.35 11.12
CA LEU A 48 -2.68 4.35 11.77
C LEU A 48 -1.56 5.00 12.57
N LEU A 49 -1.02 6.11 12.09
CA LEU A 49 0.05 6.84 12.80
C LEU A 49 -0.43 7.47 14.10
N GLU A 50 -1.73 7.65 14.28
CA GLU A 50 -2.27 8.14 15.56
C GLU A 50 -1.98 7.17 16.69
N ASP A 51 -1.78 5.87 16.39
CA ASP A 51 -1.42 4.85 17.36
C ASP A 51 0.10 4.74 17.54
N GLY A 52 0.86 5.60 16.91
CA GLY A 52 2.32 5.63 17.01
C GLY A 52 3.01 5.13 15.76
N GLU A 53 4.34 5.09 15.82
CA GLU A 53 5.17 4.62 14.71
C GLU A 53 4.95 3.12 14.48
N PRO A 54 4.86 2.68 13.22
CA PRO A 54 4.68 1.26 12.95
C PRO A 54 5.95 0.46 13.20
N GLU A 55 5.77 -0.76 13.70
CA GLU A 55 6.82 -1.77 13.64
C GLU A 55 6.55 -2.60 12.40
N LEU A 56 7.29 -2.32 11.33
CA LEU A 56 7.07 -3.02 10.07
C LEU A 56 7.53 -4.47 10.18
N GLU A 57 6.65 -5.38 9.78
CA GLU A 57 6.94 -6.82 9.79
C GLU A 57 7.85 -7.23 8.65
N GLY A 58 7.98 -6.37 7.65
CA GLY A 58 8.87 -6.58 6.53
C GLY A 58 9.33 -5.24 5.99
N GLN A 59 10.45 -5.27 5.28
CA GLN A 59 11.01 -4.09 4.66
C GLN A 59 10.91 -4.23 3.15
N PHE A 60 10.31 -3.24 2.49
CA PHE A 60 10.26 -3.24 1.04
C PHE A 60 11.66 -3.03 0.47
N VAL A 61 12.09 -3.95 -0.38
CA VAL A 61 13.39 -3.87 -1.03
C VAL A 61 13.24 -3.59 -2.52
N GLY A 62 12.27 -4.24 -3.15
CA GLY A 62 12.04 -4.08 -4.58
C GLY A 62 11.21 -5.23 -5.13
N THR A 63 11.23 -5.35 -6.43
CA THR A 63 10.50 -6.40 -7.14
C THR A 63 11.45 -7.27 -7.93
N HIS A 64 11.04 -8.48 -8.20
CA HIS A 64 11.78 -9.44 -9.00
C HIS A 64 10.90 -9.99 -10.08
N THR A 65 11.46 -10.18 -11.27
CA THR A 65 10.78 -10.93 -12.32
C THR A 65 11.30 -12.37 -12.29
N VAL A 66 10.39 -13.32 -12.19
CA VAL A 66 10.74 -14.74 -12.18
C VAL A 66 10.32 -15.33 -13.50
N THR A 67 11.28 -15.96 -14.18
CA THR A 67 11.02 -16.63 -15.43
C THR A 67 11.02 -18.14 -15.20
N VAL A 68 9.99 -18.80 -15.66
CA VAL A 68 9.81 -20.23 -15.48
C VAL A 68 9.60 -20.87 -16.85
N ALA A 69 10.24 -21.99 -17.08
CA ALA A 69 10.06 -22.74 -18.32
C ALA A 69 8.73 -23.51 -18.35
#